data_cd70816e465bdb86f95847e22e88b0ba
#
_entry.id   cd70816e465bdb86f95847e22e88b0ba
#
_cell.length_a   1.000
_cell.length_b   1.000
_cell.length_c   1.000
_cell.angle_alpha   90.00
_cell.angle_beta   90.00
_cell.angle_gamma   90.00
#
_symmetry.space_group_name_H-M   'P 1'
#
loop_
_entity.id
_entity.type
_entity.pdbx_description
1 polymer ?
#
loop_
_entity_poly.entity_id
_entity_poly.type
_entity_poly.pdbx_seq_one_letter_code
_entity_poly.pdbx_strand_id
1 'polypeptide(L)'
;MKSYKQVAGLLSIAGLSLALGACSSASAEPFEIKWGETECEVCKMKIMDKQFAAEAIMENEKGYAFDDIGCLMRDWYPEQKEEDIAAMYVKDFNTKDWIELDEAMFVYDKESKTPMAYNILSFAKEADAEAYIEENGGDMMDFDQLKDHSWERGEMHMKMDGEGSMDQDSEMDMDTEEEGQ
;
A
#
# COMPACT_ATOMS: atom_id res chain seq x y z
N MET A 1 33.53 25.46 77.21
CA MET A 1 33.70 24.33 76.27
C MET A 1 32.39 23.54 76.28
N LYS A 2 31.55 23.74 75.31
CA LYS A 2 30.27 23.05 75.22
C LYS A 2 30.23 22.19 73.90
N SER A 3 30.13 20.87 74.06
CA SER A 3 30.13 19.90 73.03
C SER A 3 28.71 19.83 72.42
N TYR A 4 28.60 20.09 71.11
CA TYR A 4 27.35 19.88 70.35
C TYR A 4 27.38 18.52 69.67
N LYS A 5 26.48 17.62 70.11
CA LYS A 5 26.22 16.37 69.44
C LYS A 5 25.28 16.61 68.27
N GLN A 6 25.79 16.40 67.10
CA GLN A 6 25.03 16.43 65.81
C GLN A 6 24.22 15.15 65.74
N VAL A 7 22.90 15.30 65.70
CA VAL A 7 21.97 14.20 65.42
C VAL A 7 21.70 14.25 63.91
N ALA A 8 22.25 13.32 63.16
CA ALA A 8 21.96 13.14 61.73
C ALA A 8 20.62 12.40 61.56
N GLY A 9 19.62 13.16 61.12
CA GLY A 9 18.34 12.60 60.73
C GLY A 9 18.41 12.08 59.30
N LEU A 10 18.29 10.76 59.10
CA LEU A 10 18.14 10.12 57.79
C LEU A 10 16.68 10.26 57.35
N LEU A 11 16.41 11.19 56.42
CA LEU A 11 15.17 11.27 55.68
C LEU A 11 15.26 10.30 54.49
N SER A 12 14.67 9.12 54.63
CA SER A 12 14.45 8.17 53.52
C SER A 12 13.28 8.68 52.66
N ILE A 13 13.58 9.28 51.50
CA ILE A 13 12.63 9.62 50.48
C ILE A 13 12.40 8.33 49.68
N ALA A 14 11.29 7.62 49.97
CA ALA A 14 10.81 6.54 49.14
C ALA A 14 10.21 7.14 47.85
N GLY A 15 11.02 7.16 46.78
CA GLY A 15 10.57 7.52 45.44
C GLY A 15 9.62 6.48 44.90
N LEU A 16 8.31 6.82 44.88
CA LEU A 16 7.27 6.05 44.20
C LEU A 16 7.42 6.31 42.69
N SER A 17 8.19 5.46 42.01
CA SER A 17 8.28 5.47 40.55
C SER A 17 6.94 4.96 39.98
N LEU A 18 6.06 5.89 39.57
CA LEU A 18 4.95 5.56 38.68
C LEU A 18 5.56 5.17 37.32
N ALA A 19 5.68 3.90 37.05
CA ALA A 19 5.83 3.39 35.71
C ALA A 19 4.51 3.68 34.98
N LEU A 20 4.47 4.80 34.25
CA LEU A 20 3.48 4.99 33.19
C LEU A 20 3.81 3.92 32.13
N GLY A 21 3.10 2.80 32.20
CA GLY A 21 3.05 1.84 31.10
C GLY A 21 2.44 2.58 29.91
N ALA A 22 3.31 3.10 29.01
CA ALA A 22 2.88 3.41 27.67
C ALA A 22 2.43 2.08 27.07
N CYS A 23 1.11 1.85 26.99
CA CYS A 23 0.56 0.91 26.04
C CYS A 23 0.78 1.55 24.67
N SER A 24 1.99 1.43 24.13
CA SER A 24 2.22 1.47 22.71
C SER A 24 1.56 0.18 22.22
N SER A 25 0.40 0.28 21.59
CA SER A 25 -0.05 -0.75 20.67
C SER A 25 1.06 -0.80 19.63
N ALA A 26 1.90 -1.82 19.69
CA ALA A 26 2.87 -2.06 18.66
C ALA A 26 2.04 -2.32 17.39
N SER A 27 2.05 -1.38 16.45
CA SER A 27 1.52 -1.62 15.12
C SER A 27 2.23 -2.87 14.58
N ALA A 28 1.47 -3.78 13.99
CA ALA A 28 2.06 -4.99 13.43
C ALA A 28 3.00 -4.57 12.29
N GLU A 29 4.26 -5.00 12.31
CA GLU A 29 5.24 -4.60 11.29
C GLU A 29 4.94 -5.26 9.93
N PRO A 30 5.31 -4.60 8.80
CA PRO A 30 5.17 -5.16 7.46
C PRO A 30 5.91 -6.51 7.34
N PHE A 31 5.28 -7.46 6.66
CA PHE A 31 5.90 -8.76 6.40
C PHE A 31 6.72 -8.75 5.09
N GLU A 32 7.47 -9.82 4.85
CA GLU A 32 8.31 -9.91 3.66
C GLU A 32 7.51 -10.33 2.42
N ILE A 33 7.42 -9.44 1.42
CA ILE A 33 6.94 -9.78 0.07
C ILE A 33 8.08 -10.37 -0.76
N LYS A 34 7.86 -11.58 -1.30
CA LYS A 34 8.77 -12.19 -2.28
C LYS A 34 8.41 -11.67 -3.67
N TRP A 35 9.16 -10.69 -4.13
CA TRP A 35 8.93 -10.01 -5.41
C TRP A 35 8.95 -10.99 -6.59
N GLY A 36 7.90 -10.98 -7.41
CA GLY A 36 7.72 -11.89 -8.52
C GLY A 36 7.24 -13.30 -8.15
N GLU A 37 7.06 -13.61 -6.85
CA GLU A 37 6.53 -14.88 -6.36
C GLU A 37 5.20 -14.69 -5.60
N THR A 38 5.14 -13.70 -4.68
CA THR A 38 3.92 -13.39 -3.92
C THR A 38 2.84 -12.88 -4.87
N GLU A 39 1.64 -13.41 -4.72
CA GLU A 39 0.47 -13.00 -5.49
C GLU A 39 -0.36 -11.98 -4.71
N CYS A 40 -0.92 -10.99 -5.41
CA CYS A 40 -1.89 -10.07 -4.86
C CYS A 40 -3.15 -10.80 -4.40
N GLU A 41 -3.64 -10.50 -3.21
CA GLU A 41 -4.81 -11.17 -2.64
C GLU A 41 -6.07 -11.00 -3.49
N VAL A 42 -6.20 -9.89 -4.20
CA VAL A 42 -7.40 -9.55 -5.00
C VAL A 42 -7.24 -9.97 -6.46
N CYS A 43 -6.32 -9.37 -7.19
CA CYS A 43 -6.21 -9.58 -8.65
C CYS A 43 -5.47 -10.87 -9.02
N LYS A 44 -4.82 -11.53 -8.06
CA LYS A 44 -4.03 -12.77 -8.21
C LYS A 44 -2.82 -12.67 -9.15
N MET A 45 -2.48 -11.46 -9.56
CA MET A 45 -1.21 -11.22 -10.27
C MET A 45 -0.03 -11.24 -9.31
N LYS A 46 1.15 -11.57 -9.82
CA LYS A 46 2.38 -11.51 -9.04
C LYS A 46 2.78 -10.07 -8.81
N ILE A 47 3.15 -9.77 -7.57
CA ILE A 47 3.61 -8.43 -7.18
C ILE A 47 5.04 -8.24 -7.69
N MET A 48 5.17 -7.43 -8.73
CA MET A 48 6.43 -7.17 -9.42
C MET A 48 7.04 -5.83 -9.04
N ASP A 49 6.21 -4.81 -8.91
CA ASP A 49 6.66 -3.45 -8.66
C ASP A 49 6.62 -3.11 -7.19
N LYS A 50 7.82 -2.83 -6.65
CA LYS A 50 8.00 -2.47 -5.24
C LYS A 50 7.40 -1.13 -4.87
N GLN A 51 7.16 -0.27 -5.84
CA GLN A 51 6.75 1.12 -5.64
C GLN A 51 5.27 1.26 -5.29
N PHE A 52 4.45 0.28 -5.74
CA PHE A 52 2.99 0.35 -5.61
C PHE A 52 2.39 -0.71 -4.69
N ALA A 53 3.25 -1.57 -4.13
CA ALA A 53 2.79 -2.63 -3.25
C ALA A 53 2.15 -2.07 -1.97
N ALA A 54 1.11 -2.76 -1.53
CA ALA A 54 0.46 -2.49 -0.26
C ALA A 54 0.30 -3.78 0.56
N GLU A 55 0.12 -3.62 1.86
CA GLU A 55 -0.09 -4.72 2.80
C GLU A 55 -1.19 -4.41 3.80
N ALA A 56 -1.87 -5.46 4.25
CA ALA A 56 -2.72 -5.40 5.42
C ALA A 56 -2.39 -6.54 6.37
N ILE A 57 -2.38 -6.25 7.67
CA ILE A 57 -2.11 -7.21 8.74
C ILE A 57 -3.31 -7.20 9.67
N MET A 58 -3.86 -8.38 9.90
CA MET A 58 -5.01 -8.56 10.77
C MET A 58 -4.59 -8.73 12.22
N GLU A 59 -5.50 -8.50 13.17
CA GLU A 59 -5.30 -8.74 14.61
C GLU A 59 -4.90 -10.19 14.93
N ASN A 60 -5.22 -11.15 14.07
CA ASN A 60 -4.81 -12.54 14.19
C ASN A 60 -3.45 -12.85 13.52
N GLU A 61 -2.66 -11.82 13.23
CA GLU A 61 -1.35 -11.88 12.58
C GLU A 61 -1.37 -12.39 11.13
N LYS A 62 -2.53 -12.53 10.49
CA LYS A 62 -2.61 -12.90 9.07
C LYS A 62 -2.30 -11.69 8.20
N GLY A 63 -1.29 -11.82 7.33
CA GLY A 63 -0.90 -10.80 6.37
C GLY A 63 -1.51 -11.03 4.99
N TYR A 64 -1.78 -9.92 4.29
CA TYR A 64 -2.27 -9.87 2.92
C TYR A 64 -1.44 -8.87 2.12
N ALA A 65 -1.04 -9.24 0.92
CA ALA A 65 -0.26 -8.39 0.03
C ALA A 65 -1.06 -8.00 -1.21
N PHE A 66 -0.82 -6.79 -1.70
CA PHE A 66 -1.50 -6.22 -2.86
C PHE A 66 -0.46 -5.58 -3.79
N ASP A 67 -0.70 -5.65 -5.09
CA ASP A 67 0.17 -5.06 -6.12
C ASP A 67 -0.14 -3.58 -6.39
N ASP A 68 -1.29 -3.10 -5.92
CA ASP A 68 -1.78 -1.74 -6.11
C ASP A 68 -2.67 -1.35 -4.93
N ILE A 69 -2.60 -0.11 -4.49
CA ILE A 69 -3.42 0.41 -3.40
C ILE A 69 -4.92 0.26 -3.66
N GLY A 70 -5.34 0.29 -4.93
CA GLY A 70 -6.73 0.07 -5.29
C GLY A 70 -7.20 -1.36 -5.01
N CYS A 71 -6.35 -2.37 -5.15
CA CYS A 71 -6.66 -3.72 -4.72
C CYS A 71 -6.91 -3.79 -3.21
N LEU A 72 -6.12 -3.06 -2.42
CA LEU A 72 -6.32 -2.95 -0.97
C LEU A 72 -7.61 -2.17 -0.65
N MET A 73 -7.70 -0.91 -1.08
CA MET A 73 -8.70 0.04 -0.57
C MET A 73 -10.07 -0.09 -1.23
N ARG A 74 -10.12 -0.37 -2.53
CA ARG A 74 -11.38 -0.50 -3.26
C ARG A 74 -12.03 -1.87 -3.12
N ASP A 75 -11.20 -2.93 -3.23
CA ASP A 75 -11.71 -4.29 -3.42
C ASP A 75 -11.65 -5.13 -2.13
N TRP A 76 -10.61 -4.97 -1.29
CA TRP A 76 -10.43 -5.78 -0.10
C TRP A 76 -10.93 -5.10 1.18
N TYR A 77 -10.54 -3.85 1.44
CA TYR A 77 -10.85 -3.13 2.68
C TYR A 77 -12.34 -3.02 3.01
N PRO A 78 -13.26 -2.74 2.06
CA PRO A 78 -14.69 -2.62 2.35
C PRO A 78 -15.35 -3.92 2.84
N GLU A 79 -14.73 -5.06 2.59
CA GLU A 79 -15.21 -6.39 3.01
C GLU A 79 -14.71 -6.77 4.42
N GLN A 80 -13.85 -5.94 5.03
CA GLN A 80 -13.28 -6.17 6.34
C GLN A 80 -14.02 -5.36 7.41
N LYS A 81 -13.84 -5.78 8.66
CA LYS A 81 -14.17 -4.94 9.80
C LYS A 81 -12.90 -4.22 10.25
N GLU A 82 -12.99 -2.91 10.43
CA GLU A 82 -11.84 -2.10 10.84
C GLU A 82 -11.21 -2.62 12.15
N GLU A 83 -12.04 -3.10 13.09
CA GLU A 83 -11.58 -3.67 14.36
C GLU A 83 -10.76 -4.96 14.25
N ASP A 84 -10.83 -5.64 13.10
CA ASP A 84 -10.06 -6.87 12.84
C ASP A 84 -8.70 -6.57 12.14
N ILE A 85 -8.46 -5.32 11.74
CA ILE A 85 -7.23 -4.87 11.05
C ILE A 85 -6.26 -4.28 12.08
N ALA A 86 -5.08 -4.87 12.21
CA ALA A 86 -4.03 -4.38 13.11
C ALA A 86 -3.23 -3.23 12.48
N ALA A 87 -2.91 -3.32 11.18
CA ALA A 87 -2.20 -2.29 10.44
C ALA A 87 -2.38 -2.44 8.93
N MET A 88 -2.25 -1.34 8.20
CA MET A 88 -2.16 -1.31 6.74
C MET A 88 -0.97 -0.46 6.30
N TYR A 89 -0.28 -0.88 5.25
CA TYR A 89 0.92 -0.24 4.75
C TYR A 89 0.88 -0.02 3.26
N VAL A 90 1.51 1.06 2.82
CA VAL A 90 1.79 1.36 1.42
C VAL A 90 3.26 1.70 1.25
N LYS A 91 3.73 1.73 0.01
CA LYS A 91 5.11 2.13 -0.30
C LYS A 91 5.20 3.63 -0.57
N ASP A 92 6.17 4.29 0.05
CA ASP A 92 6.59 5.63 -0.37
C ASP A 92 7.05 5.63 -1.83
N PHE A 93 6.47 6.50 -2.64
CA PHE A 93 6.76 6.57 -4.08
C PHE A 93 8.23 6.85 -4.37
N ASN A 94 8.88 7.69 -3.54
CA ASN A 94 10.26 8.10 -3.75
C ASN A 94 11.26 7.08 -3.21
N THR A 95 11.09 6.64 -1.96
CA THR A 95 12.07 5.81 -1.23
C THR A 95 11.80 4.32 -1.33
N LYS A 96 10.54 3.93 -1.56
CA LYS A 96 10.03 2.56 -1.50
C LYS A 96 10.07 1.94 -0.11
N ASP A 97 10.15 2.78 0.92
CA ASP A 97 9.98 2.36 2.30
C ASP A 97 8.49 2.13 2.60
N TRP A 98 8.19 1.34 3.63
CA TRP A 98 6.83 1.18 4.10
C TRP A 98 6.37 2.40 4.90
N ILE A 99 5.14 2.82 4.69
CA ILE A 99 4.44 3.89 5.41
C ILE A 99 3.15 3.29 5.96
N GLU A 100 2.78 3.60 7.19
CA GLU A 100 1.43 3.31 7.66
C GLU A 100 0.41 4.06 6.80
N LEU A 101 -0.63 3.36 6.37
CA LEU A 101 -1.56 3.87 5.37
C LEU A 101 -2.27 5.16 5.82
N ASP A 102 -2.63 5.25 7.11
CA ASP A 102 -3.31 6.39 7.70
C ASP A 102 -2.39 7.61 7.94
N GLU A 103 -1.07 7.41 7.88
CA GLU A 103 -0.06 8.49 7.95
C GLU A 103 0.39 8.98 6.58
N ALA A 104 0.03 8.27 5.49
CA ALA A 104 0.47 8.60 4.14
C ALA A 104 -0.35 9.75 3.52
N MET A 105 0.31 10.51 2.66
CA MET A 105 -0.34 11.41 1.70
C MET A 105 -0.45 10.72 0.35
N PHE A 106 -1.53 10.97 -0.37
CA PHE A 106 -1.80 10.34 -1.66
C PHE A 106 -1.92 11.38 -2.76
N VAL A 107 -1.52 11.01 -3.96
CA VAL A 107 -1.72 11.83 -5.16
C VAL A 107 -2.43 10.98 -6.20
N TYR A 108 -3.62 11.41 -6.62
CA TYR A 108 -4.29 10.86 -7.80
C TYR A 108 -3.80 11.60 -9.04
N ASP A 109 -3.09 10.90 -9.89
CA ASP A 109 -2.58 11.43 -11.15
C ASP A 109 -2.95 10.49 -12.30
N LYS A 110 -3.87 10.93 -13.18
CA LYS A 110 -4.41 10.16 -14.31
C LYS A 110 -3.35 9.71 -15.31
N GLU A 111 -2.23 10.42 -15.37
CA GLU A 111 -1.12 10.11 -16.28
C GLU A 111 -0.13 9.12 -15.66
N SER A 112 -0.20 8.91 -14.34
CA SER A 112 0.64 7.93 -13.65
C SER A 112 0.26 6.51 -14.07
N LYS A 113 1.22 5.59 -14.00
CA LYS A 113 1.02 4.19 -14.41
C LYS A 113 1.20 3.29 -13.21
N THR A 114 0.11 2.93 -12.57
CA THR A 114 0.10 1.94 -11.49
C THR A 114 -0.31 0.55 -12.02
N PRO A 115 0.03 -0.54 -11.34
CA PRO A 115 -0.20 -1.90 -11.83
C PRO A 115 -1.64 -2.19 -12.26
N MET A 116 -2.61 -1.65 -11.52
CA MET A 116 -4.04 -1.85 -11.79
C MET A 116 -4.73 -0.60 -12.37
N ALA A 117 -3.94 0.41 -12.75
CA ALA A 117 -4.41 1.68 -13.30
C ALA A 117 -5.41 2.44 -12.39
N TYR A 118 -5.22 2.33 -11.08
CA TYR A 118 -5.93 3.19 -10.13
C TYR A 118 -5.27 4.56 -9.99
N ASN A 119 -4.01 4.69 -10.45
CA ASN A 119 -3.33 5.96 -10.63
C ASN A 119 -3.12 6.74 -9.34
N ILE A 120 -2.97 6.04 -8.21
CA ILE A 120 -2.71 6.63 -6.90
C ILE A 120 -1.29 6.32 -6.46
N LEU A 121 -0.58 7.36 -6.07
CA LEU A 121 0.78 7.34 -5.54
C LEU A 121 0.75 7.69 -4.07
N SER A 122 1.61 7.08 -3.27
CA SER A 122 1.69 7.31 -1.82
C SER A 122 3.00 7.98 -1.44
N PHE A 123 2.97 8.92 -0.52
CA PHE A 123 4.13 9.69 -0.05
C PHE A 123 4.15 9.73 1.47
N ALA A 124 5.33 9.56 2.05
CA ALA A 124 5.54 9.68 3.50
C ALA A 124 5.47 11.13 4.00
N LYS A 125 5.59 12.10 3.09
CA LYS A 125 5.62 13.52 3.43
C LYS A 125 4.75 14.32 2.47
N GLU A 126 3.93 15.21 3.02
CA GLU A 126 3.14 16.14 2.26
C GLU A 126 3.98 16.98 1.28
N ALA A 127 5.16 17.46 1.70
CA ALA A 127 6.06 18.23 0.84
C ALA A 127 6.56 17.45 -0.39
N ASP A 128 6.71 16.12 -0.29
CA ASP A 128 7.11 15.26 -1.40
C ASP A 128 5.94 15.07 -2.37
N ALA A 129 4.71 14.97 -1.87
CA ALA A 129 3.48 14.94 -2.66
C ALA A 129 3.25 16.28 -3.38
N GLU A 130 3.43 17.41 -2.69
CA GLU A 130 3.37 18.75 -3.28
C GLU A 130 4.38 18.92 -4.41
N ALA A 131 5.63 18.52 -4.19
CA ALA A 131 6.68 18.59 -5.20
C ALA A 131 6.34 17.74 -6.44
N TYR A 132 5.78 16.54 -6.22
CA TYR A 132 5.30 15.70 -7.33
C TYR A 132 4.21 16.41 -8.14
N ILE A 133 3.22 17.01 -7.47
CA ILE A 133 2.10 17.71 -8.10
C ILE A 133 2.57 18.95 -8.89
N GLU A 134 3.57 19.67 -8.38
CA GLU A 134 4.16 20.82 -9.09
C GLU A 134 4.77 20.42 -10.44
N GLU A 135 5.34 19.23 -10.53
CA GLU A 135 6.00 18.73 -11.75
C GLU A 135 5.06 17.96 -12.69
N ASN A 136 4.12 17.20 -12.15
CA ASN A 136 3.33 16.23 -12.91
C ASN A 136 1.83 16.54 -12.92
N GLY A 137 1.36 17.36 -12.00
CA GLY A 137 -0.07 17.55 -11.75
C GLY A 137 -0.64 16.48 -10.83
N GLY A 138 -1.96 16.45 -10.74
CA GLY A 138 -2.70 15.51 -9.89
C GLY A 138 -3.39 16.20 -8.72
N ASP A 139 -4.18 15.42 -7.98
CA ASP A 139 -4.96 15.88 -6.84
C ASP A 139 -4.48 15.20 -5.56
N MET A 140 -4.12 15.99 -4.54
CA MET A 140 -3.68 15.48 -3.25
C MET A 140 -4.88 15.01 -2.42
N MET A 141 -4.68 13.92 -1.69
CA MET A 141 -5.66 13.36 -0.76
C MET A 141 -4.97 12.92 0.53
N ASP A 142 -5.65 13.07 1.66
CA ASP A 142 -5.35 12.34 2.89
C ASP A 142 -6.07 10.98 2.93
N PHE A 143 -5.90 10.24 4.02
CA PHE A 143 -6.51 8.92 4.16
C PHE A 143 -8.05 8.95 4.18
N ASP A 144 -8.67 9.97 4.78
CA ASP A 144 -10.13 10.08 4.82
C ASP A 144 -10.68 10.37 3.42
N GLN A 145 -10.01 11.22 2.66
CA GLN A 145 -10.36 11.52 1.27
C GLN A 145 -10.12 10.30 0.35
N LEU A 146 -9.08 9.51 0.62
CA LEU A 146 -8.81 8.27 -0.10
C LEU A 146 -9.94 7.25 0.07
N LYS A 147 -10.52 7.12 1.27
CA LYS A 147 -11.68 6.24 1.51
C LYS A 147 -12.89 6.62 0.67
N ASP A 148 -13.09 7.91 0.44
CA ASP A 148 -14.20 8.46 -0.35
C ASP A 148 -13.90 8.57 -1.86
N HIS A 149 -12.70 8.14 -2.29
CA HIS A 149 -12.28 8.23 -3.69
C HIS A 149 -13.13 7.34 -4.62
N SER A 150 -13.40 7.82 -5.84
CA SER A 150 -14.29 7.13 -6.80
C SER A 150 -13.72 5.82 -7.38
N TRP A 151 -12.43 5.58 -7.27
CA TRP A 151 -11.73 4.36 -7.71
C TRP A 151 -11.99 3.97 -9.18
N GLU A 152 -12.10 4.94 -10.07
CA GLU A 152 -12.18 4.67 -11.50
C GLU A 152 -10.80 4.26 -12.02
N ARG A 153 -10.76 3.19 -12.83
CA ARG A 153 -9.53 2.76 -13.49
C ARG A 153 -9.24 3.63 -14.71
N GLY A 154 -7.98 4.04 -14.86
CA GLY A 154 -7.47 4.61 -16.08
C GLY A 154 -7.34 3.57 -17.20
N GLU A 155 -6.85 3.98 -18.36
CA GLU A 155 -6.55 3.06 -19.46
C GLU A 155 -5.32 2.19 -19.10
N MET A 156 -5.50 0.88 -19.03
CA MET A 156 -4.40 -0.05 -18.86
C MET A 156 -3.60 -0.13 -20.17
N HIS A 157 -2.46 0.53 -20.22
CA HIS A 157 -1.51 0.33 -21.31
C HIS A 157 -0.74 -0.98 -21.05
N MET A 158 -1.33 -2.11 -21.45
CA MET A 158 -0.55 -3.34 -21.56
C MET A 158 0.45 -3.12 -22.70
N LYS A 159 1.71 -2.87 -22.36
CA LYS A 159 2.81 -3.11 -23.29
C LYS A 159 2.87 -4.62 -23.51
N MET A 160 2.25 -5.05 -24.61
CA MET A 160 2.61 -6.34 -25.19
C MET A 160 3.96 -6.15 -25.88
N ASP A 161 5.05 -6.27 -25.13
CA ASP A 161 6.37 -6.48 -25.70
C ASP A 161 6.45 -7.95 -26.14
N GLY A 162 5.87 -8.21 -27.30
CA GLY A 162 5.84 -9.52 -27.94
C GLY A 162 5.66 -9.31 -29.43
N GLU A 163 6.77 -9.06 -30.13
CA GLU A 163 6.87 -9.29 -31.57
C GLU A 163 6.52 -10.76 -31.84
N GLY A 164 5.31 -10.99 -32.25
CA GLY A 164 4.83 -12.23 -32.79
C GLY A 164 3.97 -11.91 -34.00
N SER A 165 4.64 -11.58 -35.12
CA SER A 165 4.07 -11.58 -36.44
C SER A 165 3.48 -12.96 -36.69
N MET A 166 2.16 -13.10 -36.63
CA MET A 166 1.44 -14.22 -37.22
C MET A 166 0.64 -13.68 -38.39
N ASP A 167 1.29 -13.61 -39.53
CA ASP A 167 0.66 -13.61 -40.81
C ASP A 167 -0.13 -14.94 -40.92
N GLN A 168 -1.44 -14.90 -40.82
CA GLN A 168 -2.33 -15.97 -41.23
C GLN A 168 -3.22 -15.46 -42.34
N ASP A 169 -2.63 -15.38 -43.53
CA ASP A 169 -3.35 -15.55 -44.77
C ASP A 169 -3.81 -17.02 -44.85
N SER A 170 -5.05 -17.25 -44.55
CA SER A 170 -5.76 -18.48 -44.89
C SER A 170 -6.99 -18.10 -45.71
N GLU A 171 -6.72 -17.86 -46.97
CA GLU A 171 -7.76 -17.91 -47.99
C GLU A 171 -8.28 -19.35 -48.02
N MET A 172 -9.49 -19.59 -47.55
CA MET A 172 -10.24 -20.80 -47.84
C MET A 172 -11.10 -20.54 -49.09
N ASP A 173 -10.56 -20.95 -50.21
CA ASP A 173 -11.34 -21.15 -51.42
C ASP A 173 -12.34 -22.30 -51.16
N MET A 174 -13.62 -21.95 -51.11
CA MET A 174 -14.73 -22.91 -51.20
C MET A 174 -15.07 -23.08 -52.70
N ASP A 175 -14.47 -24.04 -53.30
CA ASP A 175 -14.98 -24.57 -54.57
C ASP A 175 -16.26 -25.40 -54.32
N THR A 176 -17.34 -24.83 -54.79
CA THR A 176 -18.65 -25.48 -54.92
C THR A 176 -18.61 -26.28 -56.23
N GLU A 177 -18.55 -27.58 -56.16
CA GLU A 177 -18.89 -28.44 -57.30
C GLU A 177 -20.27 -29.09 -57.08
N GLU A 178 -21.25 -28.57 -57.82
CA GLU A 178 -22.49 -29.28 -58.17
C GLU A 178 -22.16 -30.26 -59.27
N GLU A 179 -22.54 -31.51 -59.11
CA GLU A 179 -23.04 -32.44 -60.14
C GLU A 179 -23.83 -33.54 -59.44
N GLY A 180 -25.11 -33.84 -59.70
CA GLY A 180 -25.77 -34.01 -61.01
C GLY A 180 -25.80 -35.49 -61.40
N GLN A 181 -26.73 -36.27 -60.84
CA GLN A 181 -27.57 -37.26 -61.52
C GLN A 181 -28.37 -38.08 -60.50
#